data_f11705298bcf0f1e3557ed4e66f76dca
#
_entry.id   f11705298bcf0f1e3557ed4e66f76dca
#
_cell.length_a   1.000
_cell.length_b   1.000
_cell.length_c   1.000
_cell.angle_alpha   90.00
_cell.angle_beta   90.00
_cell.angle_gamma   90.00
#
_symmetry.space_group_name_H-M   'P 1'
#
loop_
_entity.id
_entity.type
_entity.pdbx_description
1 polymer ?
#
loop_
_entity_poly.entity_id
_entity_poly.type
_entity_poly.pdbx_seq_one_letter_code
_entity_poly.pdbx_strand_id
1 'polypeptide(L)'
;MKKTFFVLLMVLVLAGSVFADSFVTTLDVGHSFAMGKKVQGYEGGLSLESKTIAYMDGGFGIGSVLSAQAPLYQLYDGKVQETRNPITMGFGLFAAYKLDLTSNLSLSANAGAELSYARNKVSVFEQQMFYVSGIADLSFMYSFGEVSGFRFGVKGQLPLWGIGSVKIFGNDPSSNDIKLGLGDYYTITPYVGYSLMY
;
A
#
# COMPACT_ATOMS: atom_id res chain seq x y z
N MET A 1 11.17 -16.79 17.78
CA MET A 1 11.05 -16.48 16.36
C MET A 1 10.49 -15.07 16.06
N LYS A 2 9.36 -14.59 16.63
CA LYS A 2 8.79 -13.27 16.30
C LYS A 2 9.71 -12.09 16.65
N LYS A 3 10.39 -12.12 17.81
CA LYS A 3 11.30 -11.04 18.25
C LYS A 3 12.57 -10.96 17.38
N THR A 4 13.11 -12.11 16.98
CA THR A 4 14.32 -12.18 16.14
C THR A 4 14.07 -11.65 14.73
N PHE A 5 12.89 -11.89 14.18
CA PHE A 5 12.47 -11.36 12.87
C PHE A 5 12.38 -9.83 12.91
N PHE A 6 11.79 -9.26 13.98
CA PHE A 6 11.64 -7.80 14.14
C PHE A 6 13.02 -7.10 14.31
N VAL A 7 13.92 -7.72 15.06
CA VAL A 7 15.29 -7.22 15.22
C VAL A 7 16.06 -7.28 13.89
N LEU A 8 15.94 -8.38 13.14
CA LEU A 8 16.58 -8.52 11.83
C LEU A 8 16.06 -7.48 10.84
N LEU A 9 14.76 -7.21 10.87
CA LEU A 9 14.11 -6.19 10.04
C LEU A 9 14.61 -4.78 10.38
N MET A 10 14.70 -4.45 11.68
CA MET A 10 15.27 -3.16 12.13
C MET A 10 16.74 -3.02 11.75
N VAL A 11 17.53 -4.10 11.87
CA VAL A 11 18.94 -4.11 11.47
C VAL A 11 19.09 -3.90 9.96
N LEU A 12 18.22 -4.50 9.13
CA LEU A 12 18.21 -4.29 7.68
C LEU A 12 17.88 -2.85 7.29
N VAL A 13 16.89 -2.25 7.95
CA VAL A 13 16.51 -0.84 7.71
C VAL A 13 17.63 0.11 8.17
N LEU A 14 18.22 -0.14 9.33
CA LEU A 14 19.33 0.66 9.85
C LEU A 14 20.60 0.46 9.03
N ALA A 15 20.92 -0.77 8.60
CA ALA A 15 22.07 -1.02 7.72
C ALA A 15 21.87 -0.34 6.35
N GLY A 16 20.69 -0.40 5.76
CA GLY A 16 20.37 0.34 4.54
C GLY A 16 20.58 1.84 4.66
N SER A 17 20.29 2.42 5.84
CA SER A 17 20.48 3.86 6.07
C SER A 17 21.95 4.29 6.20
N VAL A 18 22.84 3.40 6.58
CA VAL A 18 24.30 3.70 6.71
C VAL A 18 24.99 3.74 5.35
N PHE A 19 24.44 3.04 4.34
CA PHE A 19 25.01 2.96 2.99
C PHE A 19 24.24 3.77 1.95
N ALA A 20 23.29 4.59 2.38
CA ALA A 20 22.48 5.40 1.47
C ALA A 20 23.20 6.70 1.11
N ASP A 21 23.28 6.99 -0.17
CA ASP A 21 23.82 8.24 -0.71
C ASP A 21 22.76 9.34 -0.73
N SER A 22 21.51 8.97 -0.78
CA SER A 22 20.38 9.89 -0.74
C SER A 22 19.11 9.26 -0.13
N PHE A 23 18.31 10.10 0.48
CA PHE A 23 16.99 9.73 0.99
C PHE A 23 15.91 10.46 0.22
N VAL A 24 14.83 9.77 -0.07
CA VAL A 24 13.61 10.35 -0.63
C VAL A 24 12.44 9.99 0.26
N THR A 25 11.76 11.01 0.79
CA THR A 25 10.50 10.83 1.51
C THR A 25 9.38 11.38 0.65
N THR A 26 8.30 10.62 0.48
CA THR A 26 7.14 11.02 -0.33
C THR A 26 5.86 11.00 0.48
N LEU A 27 4.94 11.86 0.10
CA LEU A 27 3.55 11.82 0.52
C LEU A 27 2.69 11.74 -0.73
N ASP A 28 2.04 10.60 -0.92
CA ASP A 28 1.28 10.27 -2.11
C ASP A 28 -0.22 10.22 -1.77
N VAL A 29 -1.06 10.83 -2.59
CA VAL A 29 -2.52 10.78 -2.52
C VAL A 29 -3.05 10.18 -3.80
N GLY A 30 -3.92 9.18 -3.68
CA GLY A 30 -4.44 8.46 -4.83
C GLY A 30 -5.88 8.01 -4.66
N HIS A 31 -6.38 7.39 -5.72
CA HIS A 31 -7.65 6.70 -5.69
C HIS A 31 -7.42 5.21 -5.94
N SER A 32 -7.77 4.40 -4.96
CA SER A 32 -7.61 2.95 -5.01
C SER A 32 -8.84 2.31 -5.62
N PHE A 33 -8.62 1.45 -6.61
CA PHE A 33 -9.64 0.65 -7.26
C PHE A 33 -9.41 -0.81 -6.90
N ALA A 34 -10.41 -1.45 -6.29
CA ALA A 34 -10.35 -2.86 -5.92
C ALA A 34 -11.13 -3.73 -6.90
N MET A 35 -10.53 -4.84 -7.29
CA MET A 35 -11.07 -5.81 -8.22
C MET A 35 -10.69 -7.22 -7.76
N GLY A 36 -11.41 -8.24 -8.22
CA GLY A 36 -11.08 -9.64 -7.96
C GLY A 36 -12.31 -10.54 -7.94
N LYS A 37 -12.09 -11.84 -7.82
CA LYS A 37 -13.16 -12.85 -7.84
C LYS A 37 -14.07 -12.79 -6.62
N LYS A 38 -13.55 -12.36 -5.46
CA LYS A 38 -14.32 -12.22 -4.21
C LYS A 38 -14.84 -10.80 -3.99
N VAL A 39 -14.46 -9.86 -4.83
CA VAL A 39 -15.06 -8.52 -4.85
C VAL A 39 -16.30 -8.63 -5.72
N GLN A 40 -17.48 -8.61 -5.10
CA GLN A 40 -18.76 -8.62 -5.83
C GLN A 40 -19.04 -7.22 -6.39
N GLY A 41 -18.21 -6.77 -7.32
CA GLY A 41 -18.32 -5.48 -7.92
C GLY A 41 -17.01 -4.70 -7.85
N TYR A 42 -17.14 -3.40 -7.84
CA TYR A 42 -16.03 -2.46 -7.90
C TYR A 42 -15.99 -1.64 -6.60
N GLU A 43 -14.87 -1.70 -5.92
CA GLU A 43 -14.64 -0.87 -4.74
C GLU A 43 -13.67 0.25 -5.09
N GLY A 44 -13.94 1.46 -4.60
CA GLY A 44 -13.05 2.58 -4.77
C GLY A 44 -12.93 3.40 -3.51
N GLY A 45 -11.77 4.02 -3.32
CA GLY A 45 -11.54 4.82 -2.13
C GLY A 45 -10.30 5.69 -2.22
N LEU A 46 -10.22 6.65 -1.31
CA LEU A 46 -9.04 7.48 -1.16
C LEU A 46 -7.90 6.67 -0.56
N SER A 47 -6.69 6.87 -1.08
CA SER A 47 -5.45 6.31 -0.57
C SER A 47 -4.49 7.43 -0.21
N LEU A 48 -3.88 7.31 0.95
CA LEU A 48 -2.80 8.17 1.43
C LEU A 48 -1.62 7.29 1.77
N GLU A 49 -0.44 7.58 1.23
CA GLU A 49 0.77 6.82 1.48
C GLU A 49 1.94 7.74 1.81
N SER A 50 2.73 7.33 2.78
CA SER A 50 4.04 7.93 3.06
C SER A 50 5.10 6.87 2.80
N LYS A 51 6.07 7.17 1.94
CA LYS A 51 7.19 6.29 1.62
C LYS A 51 8.49 6.97 1.99
N THR A 52 9.43 6.20 2.53
CA THR A 52 10.81 6.63 2.72
C THR A 52 11.71 5.63 2.03
N ILE A 53 12.58 6.11 1.15
CA ILE A 53 13.47 5.29 0.33
C ILE A 53 14.90 5.78 0.55
N ALA A 54 15.77 4.84 0.88
CA ALA A 54 17.21 5.04 0.95
C ALA A 54 17.82 4.51 -0.34
N TYR A 55 18.35 5.39 -1.18
CA TYR A 55 19.02 5.02 -2.43
C TYR A 55 20.52 4.93 -2.23
N MET A 56 21.10 3.92 -2.83
CA MET A 56 22.53 3.67 -2.93
C MET A 56 23.03 4.07 -4.32
N ASP A 57 24.33 4.10 -4.50
CA ASP A 57 24.97 4.27 -5.82
C ASP A 57 24.35 3.32 -6.86
N GLY A 58 24.17 3.82 -8.10
CA GLY A 58 23.56 3.06 -9.19
C GLY A 58 22.03 3.01 -9.16
N GLY A 59 21.38 3.77 -8.28
CA GLY A 59 19.91 3.93 -8.24
C GLY A 59 19.15 2.83 -7.54
N PHE A 60 19.81 1.82 -7.00
CA PHE A 60 19.16 0.82 -6.14
C PHE A 60 18.82 1.41 -4.78
N GLY A 61 17.73 0.95 -4.19
CA GLY A 61 17.30 1.41 -2.88
C GLY A 61 16.45 0.42 -2.13
N ILE A 62 16.28 0.71 -0.85
CA ILE A 62 15.37 0.01 0.06
C ILE A 62 14.46 1.03 0.69
N GLY A 63 13.18 0.71 0.78
CA GLY A 63 12.21 1.63 1.34
C GLY A 63 11.17 0.96 2.21
N SER A 64 10.47 1.82 2.95
CA SER A 64 9.28 1.47 3.71
C SER A 64 8.09 2.31 3.25
N VAL A 65 6.90 1.78 3.41
CA VAL A 65 5.63 2.46 3.15
C VAL A 65 4.71 2.32 4.34
N LEU A 66 4.07 3.44 4.70
CA LEU A 66 2.89 3.49 5.54
C LEU A 66 1.73 3.87 4.64
N SER A 67 0.67 3.08 4.64
CA SER A 67 -0.52 3.31 3.83
C SER A 67 -1.77 3.43 4.70
N ALA A 68 -2.67 4.31 4.29
CA ALA A 68 -4.02 4.40 4.80
C ALA A 68 -4.99 4.52 3.62
N GLN A 69 -6.04 3.73 3.63
CA GLN A 69 -7.08 3.77 2.60
C GLN A 69 -8.44 3.91 3.26
N ALA A 70 -9.28 4.75 2.69
CA ALA A 70 -10.67 4.92 3.08
C ALA A 70 -11.56 4.55 1.88
N PRO A 71 -12.00 3.29 1.76
CA PRO A 71 -12.97 2.89 0.75
C PRO A 71 -14.23 3.75 0.88
N LEU A 72 -14.63 4.42 -0.20
CA LEU A 72 -15.76 5.37 -0.19
C LEU A 72 -17.05 4.70 -0.65
N TYR A 73 -16.94 3.73 -1.55
CA TYR A 73 -18.08 3.03 -2.11
C TYR A 73 -17.75 1.61 -2.52
N GLN A 74 -18.79 0.79 -2.55
CA GLN A 74 -18.78 -0.56 -3.09
C GLN A 74 -19.92 -0.69 -4.10
N LEU A 75 -19.64 -1.25 -5.26
CA LEU A 75 -20.66 -1.63 -6.23
C LEU A 75 -21.12 -3.06 -5.94
N TYR A 76 -22.36 -3.22 -5.54
CA TYR A 76 -22.99 -4.51 -5.36
C TYR A 76 -24.19 -4.61 -6.29
N ASP A 77 -24.22 -5.62 -7.16
CA ASP A 77 -25.28 -5.86 -8.14
C ASP A 77 -25.63 -4.59 -8.96
N GLY A 78 -24.58 -3.88 -9.42
CA GLY A 78 -24.72 -2.63 -10.18
C GLY A 78 -25.22 -1.42 -9.40
N LYS A 79 -25.42 -1.53 -8.08
CA LYS A 79 -25.83 -0.44 -7.20
C LYS A 79 -24.68 0.01 -6.32
N VAL A 80 -24.49 1.32 -6.23
CA VAL A 80 -23.52 1.92 -5.31
C VAL A 80 -24.04 1.78 -3.88
N GLN A 81 -23.24 1.13 -3.03
CA GLN A 81 -23.48 1.06 -1.59
C GLN A 81 -22.43 1.88 -0.86
N GLU A 82 -22.86 2.75 0.02
CA GLU A 82 -21.95 3.48 0.91
C GLU A 82 -21.42 2.55 1.99
N THR A 83 -20.12 2.60 2.19
CA THR A 83 -19.44 1.90 3.27
C THR A 83 -19.41 2.79 4.51
N ARG A 84 -19.64 2.21 5.69
CA ARG A 84 -19.59 2.95 6.97
C ARG A 84 -18.25 2.67 7.68
N ASN A 85 -17.53 3.76 7.99
CA ASN A 85 -16.27 3.73 8.73
C ASN A 85 -15.25 2.70 8.18
N PRO A 86 -15.07 2.62 6.86
CA PRO A 86 -14.08 1.73 6.30
C PRO A 86 -12.70 2.34 6.49
N ILE A 87 -11.76 1.53 6.93
CA ILE A 87 -10.36 1.90 7.02
C ILE A 87 -9.48 0.69 6.69
N THR A 88 -8.46 0.92 5.89
CA THR A 88 -7.37 -0.02 5.70
C THR A 88 -6.09 0.70 6.04
N MET A 89 -5.26 0.09 6.86
CA MET A 89 -3.92 0.59 7.21
C MET A 89 -2.90 -0.49 6.85
N GLY A 90 -1.76 -0.06 6.34
CA GLY A 90 -0.69 -0.97 5.95
C GLY A 90 0.69 -0.43 6.31
N PHE A 91 1.60 -1.38 6.52
CA PHE A 91 3.02 -1.15 6.61
C PHE A 91 3.74 -2.13 5.70
N GLY A 92 4.63 -1.63 4.86
CA GLY A 92 5.37 -2.45 3.91
C GLY A 92 6.83 -2.10 3.82
N LEU A 93 7.58 -3.05 3.27
CA LEU A 93 8.97 -2.91 2.88
C LEU A 93 9.13 -3.28 1.41
N PHE A 94 10.00 -2.58 0.71
CA PHE A 94 10.21 -2.81 -0.71
C PHE A 94 11.66 -2.51 -1.13
N ALA A 95 12.08 -3.16 -2.20
CA ALA A 95 13.24 -2.76 -2.97
C ALA A 95 12.81 -1.71 -4.00
N ALA A 96 13.68 -0.77 -4.27
CA ALA A 96 13.47 0.32 -5.21
C ALA A 96 14.58 0.37 -6.25
N TYR A 97 14.25 0.84 -7.43
CA TYR A 97 15.22 1.21 -8.46
C TYR A 97 14.82 2.54 -9.08
N LYS A 98 15.76 3.49 -9.09
CA LYS A 98 15.59 4.81 -9.70
C LYS A 98 16.47 4.92 -10.93
N LEU A 99 15.89 5.36 -12.04
CA LEU A 99 16.58 5.67 -13.29
C LEU A 99 16.38 7.16 -13.59
N ASP A 100 17.45 7.92 -13.58
CA ASP A 100 17.41 9.32 -13.98
C ASP A 100 17.36 9.42 -15.52
N LEU A 101 16.25 9.92 -16.04
CA LEU A 101 16.00 10.11 -17.47
C LEU A 101 16.57 11.43 -17.96
N THR A 102 16.50 12.46 -17.11
CA THR A 102 17.11 13.79 -17.31
C THR A 102 17.59 14.30 -15.95
N SER A 103 18.21 15.48 -15.92
CA SER A 103 18.58 16.14 -14.65
C SER A 103 17.40 16.36 -13.68
N ASN A 104 16.18 16.44 -14.19
CA ASN A 104 15.00 16.79 -13.41
C ASN A 104 13.91 15.72 -13.44
N LEU A 105 14.02 14.72 -14.30
CA LEU A 105 13.01 13.68 -14.44
C LEU A 105 13.62 12.31 -14.16
N SER A 106 13.04 11.56 -13.25
CA SER A 106 13.40 10.17 -12.96
C SER A 106 12.20 9.23 -13.01
N LEU A 107 12.48 7.98 -13.33
CA LEU A 107 11.55 6.85 -13.24
C LEU A 107 11.94 6.01 -12.03
N SER A 108 10.98 5.66 -11.19
CA SER A 108 11.18 4.78 -10.04
C SER A 108 10.28 3.56 -10.15
N ALA A 109 10.85 2.39 -9.96
CA ALA A 109 10.13 1.12 -9.86
C ALA A 109 10.40 0.51 -8.47
N ASN A 110 9.33 0.14 -7.77
CA ASN A 110 9.40 -0.44 -6.43
C ASN A 110 8.67 -1.78 -6.40
N ALA A 111 9.19 -2.76 -5.67
CA ALA A 111 8.53 -4.04 -5.47
C ALA A 111 8.81 -4.57 -4.07
N GLY A 112 7.78 -5.13 -3.41
CA GLY A 112 7.93 -5.59 -2.03
C GLY A 112 6.70 -6.25 -1.46
N ALA A 113 6.57 -6.17 -0.14
CA ALA A 113 5.44 -6.73 0.59
C ALA A 113 4.89 -5.73 1.60
N GLU A 114 3.58 -5.80 1.81
CA GLU A 114 2.84 -4.95 2.75
C GLU A 114 1.94 -5.83 3.62
N LEU A 115 2.00 -5.62 4.94
CA LEU A 115 1.07 -6.17 5.91
C LEU A 115 -0.03 -5.14 6.12
N SER A 116 -1.28 -5.53 5.90
CA SER A 116 -2.43 -4.64 5.99
C SER A 116 -3.48 -5.16 6.98
N TYR A 117 -4.11 -4.21 7.65
CA TYR A 117 -5.33 -4.42 8.43
C TYR A 117 -6.46 -3.64 7.78
N ALA A 118 -7.56 -4.30 7.48
CA ALA A 118 -8.75 -3.69 6.94
C ALA A 118 -9.95 -3.91 7.88
N ARG A 119 -10.74 -2.86 8.06
CA ARG A 119 -12.02 -2.90 8.76
C ARG A 119 -13.06 -2.21 7.91
N ASN A 120 -14.19 -2.87 7.72
CA ASN A 120 -15.31 -2.35 6.96
C ASN A 120 -16.63 -2.70 7.64
N LYS A 121 -17.56 -1.76 7.64
CA LYS A 121 -18.95 -1.97 8.09
C LYS A 121 -19.89 -1.74 6.92
N VAL A 122 -20.60 -2.79 6.52
CA VAL A 122 -21.62 -2.73 5.47
C VAL A 122 -22.93 -3.21 6.06
N SER A 123 -23.91 -2.29 6.17
CA SER A 123 -25.22 -2.59 6.75
C SER A 123 -25.13 -3.21 8.15
N VAL A 124 -25.48 -4.49 8.29
CA VAL A 124 -25.45 -5.25 9.56
C VAL A 124 -24.19 -6.09 9.74
N PHE A 125 -23.24 -6.01 8.80
CA PHE A 125 -22.00 -6.79 8.82
C PHE A 125 -20.82 -5.89 9.19
N GLU A 126 -19.95 -6.39 10.08
CA GLU A 126 -18.63 -5.84 10.33
C GLU A 126 -17.58 -6.87 9.92
N GLN A 127 -16.73 -6.49 8.97
CA GLN A 127 -15.65 -7.30 8.48
C GLN A 127 -14.32 -6.75 8.98
N GLN A 128 -13.46 -7.64 9.48
CA GLN A 128 -12.08 -7.32 9.86
C GLN A 128 -11.16 -8.31 9.19
N MET A 129 -10.08 -7.83 8.59
CA MET A 129 -9.11 -8.67 7.88
C MET A 129 -7.69 -8.25 8.18
N PHE A 130 -6.80 -9.24 8.31
CA PHE A 130 -5.35 -9.06 8.23
C PHE A 130 -4.85 -9.81 7.00
N TYR A 131 -4.04 -9.15 6.19
CA TYR A 131 -3.51 -9.78 5.00
C TYR A 131 -2.11 -9.27 4.66
N VAL A 132 -1.33 -10.15 4.03
CA VAL A 132 -0.04 -9.83 3.43
C VAL A 132 -0.22 -9.74 1.93
N SER A 133 0.27 -8.66 1.34
CA SER A 133 0.21 -8.41 -0.09
C SER A 133 1.59 -8.25 -0.69
N GLY A 134 1.77 -8.72 -1.91
CA GLY A 134 2.80 -8.21 -2.79
C GLY A 134 2.42 -6.81 -3.28
N ILE A 135 3.36 -5.91 -3.31
CA ILE A 135 3.21 -4.55 -3.86
C ILE A 135 4.18 -4.34 -5.02
N ALA A 136 3.71 -3.65 -6.05
CA ALA A 136 4.52 -3.15 -7.14
C ALA A 136 4.09 -1.71 -7.45
N ASP A 137 5.06 -0.82 -7.65
CA ASP A 137 4.83 0.59 -7.86
C ASP A 137 5.73 1.10 -8.98
N LEU A 138 5.17 1.85 -9.90
CA LEU A 138 5.88 2.53 -10.97
C LEU A 138 5.51 4.00 -10.97
N SER A 139 6.50 4.87 -10.94
CA SER A 139 6.27 6.31 -10.86
C SER A 139 7.33 7.13 -11.57
N PHE A 140 6.90 8.29 -12.04
CA PHE A 140 7.76 9.36 -12.47
C PHE A 140 7.88 10.41 -11.35
N MET A 141 9.06 10.96 -11.18
CA MET A 141 9.35 12.05 -10.27
C MET A 141 9.98 13.20 -11.05
N TYR A 142 9.38 14.36 -10.96
CA TYR A 142 9.92 15.60 -11.52
C TYR A 142 10.44 16.48 -10.39
N SER A 143 11.75 16.71 -10.38
CA SER A 143 12.44 17.50 -9.36
C SER A 143 12.47 18.99 -9.78
N PHE A 144 12.06 19.85 -8.85
CA PHE A 144 12.20 21.30 -8.99
C PHE A 144 13.13 21.79 -7.88
N GLY A 145 14.40 21.89 -8.21
CA GLY A 145 15.49 22.14 -7.27
C GLY A 145 16.10 20.85 -6.72
N GLU A 146 16.96 20.99 -5.71
CA GLU A 146 17.75 19.89 -5.17
C GLU A 146 16.99 19.07 -4.12
N VAL A 147 15.97 19.66 -3.49
CA VAL A 147 15.34 19.12 -2.27
C VAL A 147 13.89 18.69 -2.46
N SER A 148 13.24 18.96 -3.58
CA SER A 148 11.81 18.69 -3.72
C SER A 148 11.38 18.34 -5.14
N GLY A 149 10.26 17.63 -5.25
CA GLY A 149 9.70 17.21 -6.52
C GLY A 149 8.24 16.81 -6.44
N PHE A 150 7.60 16.73 -7.60
CA PHE A 150 6.30 16.08 -7.75
C PHE A 150 6.49 14.65 -8.23
N ARG A 151 5.60 13.79 -7.77
CA ARG A 151 5.57 12.40 -8.15
C ARG A 151 4.18 12.02 -8.66
N PHE A 152 4.12 11.20 -9.70
CA PHE A 152 2.90 10.58 -10.17
C PHE A 152 3.18 9.14 -10.58
N GLY A 153 2.26 8.25 -10.28
CA GLY A 153 2.50 6.84 -10.52
C GLY A 153 1.27 5.97 -10.32
N VAL A 154 1.51 4.68 -10.39
CA VAL A 154 0.52 3.64 -10.18
C VAL A 154 1.10 2.57 -9.28
N LYS A 155 0.39 2.25 -8.20
CA LYS A 155 0.69 1.13 -7.31
C LYS A 155 -0.30 0.00 -7.57
N GLY A 156 0.21 -1.21 -7.74
CA GLY A 156 -0.54 -2.46 -7.70
C GLY A 156 -0.32 -3.15 -6.36
N GLN A 157 -1.39 -3.74 -5.80
CA GLN A 157 -1.32 -4.55 -4.59
C GLN A 157 -2.10 -5.84 -4.81
N LEU A 158 -1.44 -6.97 -4.53
CA LEU A 158 -1.99 -8.30 -4.70
C LEU A 158 -1.89 -9.07 -3.38
N PRO A 159 -3.01 -9.33 -2.67
CA PRO A 159 -3.00 -10.18 -1.49
C PRO A 159 -2.48 -11.57 -1.82
N LEU A 160 -1.50 -12.00 -1.05
CA LEU A 160 -0.88 -13.32 -1.13
C LEU A 160 -1.51 -14.28 -0.14
N TRP A 161 -1.86 -13.77 1.02
CA TRP A 161 -2.48 -14.50 2.11
C TRP A 161 -3.20 -13.55 3.06
N GLY A 162 -4.36 -13.97 3.59
CA GLY A 162 -5.09 -13.20 4.58
C GLY A 162 -6.10 -14.03 5.34
N ILE A 163 -6.38 -13.56 6.55
CA ILE A 163 -7.41 -14.09 7.44
C ILE A 163 -8.32 -12.98 7.90
N GLY A 164 -9.59 -13.26 8.02
CA GLY A 164 -10.57 -12.29 8.48
C GLY A 164 -11.74 -12.92 9.20
N SER A 165 -12.53 -12.07 9.86
CA SER A 165 -13.76 -12.44 10.50
C SER A 165 -14.90 -11.51 10.09
N VAL A 166 -16.11 -12.06 10.02
CA VAL A 166 -17.35 -11.30 9.82
C VAL A 166 -18.17 -11.40 11.07
N LYS A 167 -18.60 -10.26 11.61
CA LYS A 167 -19.57 -10.19 12.71
C LYS A 167 -20.88 -9.67 12.16
N ILE A 168 -21.97 -10.31 12.52
CA ILE A 168 -23.33 -9.86 12.23
C ILE A 168 -23.83 -9.13 13.48
N PHE A 169 -24.27 -7.87 13.32
CA PHE A 169 -24.84 -7.10 14.45
C PHE A 169 -26.08 -7.79 15.03
N GLY A 170 -26.06 -8.08 16.34
CA GLY A 170 -27.15 -8.65 17.07
C GLY A 170 -27.12 -10.17 17.33
N ASN A 171 -26.19 -10.89 16.73
CA ASN A 171 -25.94 -12.31 17.01
C ASN A 171 -24.49 -12.54 17.45
N ASP A 172 -24.25 -13.61 18.19
CA ASP A 172 -22.90 -14.07 18.50
C ASP A 172 -22.05 -14.17 17.21
N PRO A 173 -20.76 -13.85 17.27
CA PRO A 173 -19.91 -13.87 16.09
C PRO A 173 -19.92 -15.28 15.50
N SER A 174 -20.67 -15.48 14.43
CA SER A 174 -20.42 -16.62 13.56
C SER A 174 -19.09 -16.36 12.92
N SER A 175 -18.03 -16.98 13.43
CA SER A 175 -16.68 -16.95 12.89
C SER A 175 -16.67 -17.68 11.55
N ASN A 176 -17.18 -17.05 10.52
CA ASN A 176 -16.87 -17.45 9.18
C ASN A 176 -15.47 -16.91 8.90
N ASP A 177 -14.47 -17.75 9.07
CA ASP A 177 -13.09 -17.43 8.72
C ASP A 177 -13.02 -17.11 7.23
N ILE A 178 -12.88 -15.83 6.93
CA ILE A 178 -12.61 -15.41 5.56
C ILE A 178 -11.13 -15.68 5.31
N LYS A 179 -10.85 -16.50 4.29
CA LYS A 179 -9.50 -16.72 3.79
C LYS A 179 -9.34 -15.99 2.47
N LEU A 180 -8.33 -15.13 2.37
CA LEU A 180 -7.90 -14.53 1.12
C LEU A 180 -6.72 -15.29 0.57
N GLY A 181 -6.76 -15.55 -0.73
CA GLY A 181 -5.68 -16.15 -1.49
C GLY A 181 -5.35 -15.32 -2.74
N LEU A 182 -4.41 -15.82 -3.48
CA LEU A 182 -3.94 -15.19 -4.71
C LEU A 182 -5.08 -15.06 -5.73
N GLY A 183 -5.32 -13.85 -6.22
CA GLY A 183 -6.34 -13.55 -7.23
C GLY A 183 -7.77 -13.37 -6.70
N ASP A 184 -7.99 -13.51 -5.38
CA ASP A 184 -9.29 -13.24 -4.76
C ASP A 184 -9.61 -11.75 -4.74
N TYR A 185 -8.56 -10.93 -4.63
CA TYR A 185 -8.64 -9.47 -4.52
C TYR A 185 -7.35 -8.85 -5.03
N TYR A 186 -7.41 -7.71 -5.69
CA TYR A 186 -6.24 -6.88 -6.03
C TYR A 186 -6.66 -5.42 -6.12
N THR A 187 -5.71 -4.51 -5.89
CA THR A 187 -5.96 -3.08 -6.06
C THR A 187 -5.01 -2.45 -7.06
N ILE A 188 -5.50 -1.45 -7.75
CA ILE A 188 -4.72 -0.53 -8.58
C ILE A 188 -4.98 0.88 -8.07
N THR A 189 -3.92 1.61 -7.77
CA THR A 189 -3.99 2.93 -7.16
C THR A 189 -3.14 3.91 -7.98
N PRO A 190 -3.71 4.61 -8.96
CA PRO A 190 -3.09 5.81 -9.50
C PRO A 190 -2.99 6.88 -8.43
N TYR A 191 -1.87 7.60 -8.39
CA TYR A 191 -1.60 8.61 -7.38
C TYR A 191 -0.77 9.76 -7.89
N VAL A 192 -0.84 10.87 -7.17
CA VAL A 192 0.08 12.00 -7.26
C VAL A 192 0.66 12.26 -5.88
N GLY A 193 1.88 12.78 -5.84
CA GLY A 193 2.55 12.99 -4.56
C GLY A 193 3.59 14.10 -4.61
N TYR A 194 4.07 14.42 -3.43
CA TYR A 194 5.15 15.34 -3.19
C TYR A 194 6.34 14.60 -2.59
N SER A 195 7.54 14.92 -3.05
CA SER A 195 8.78 14.27 -2.63
C SER A 195 9.72 15.28 -2.01
N LEU A 196 10.35 14.89 -0.90
CA LEU A 196 11.50 15.57 -0.29
C LEU A 196 12.73 14.68 -0.49
N MET A 197 13.83 15.30 -0.89
CA MET A 197 15.11 14.64 -1.14
C MET A 197 16.16 15.22 -0.20
N TYR A 198 17.00 14.35 0.38
CA TYR A 198 18.06 14.72 1.34
C TYR A 198 19.38 14.08 0.95
#